data_cc0cdfb8b756d2a16d2a966cead3b417
#
_entry.id   cc0cdfb8b756d2a16d2a966cead3b417
#
_cell.length_a   1.000
_cell.length_b   1.000
_cell.length_c   1.000
_cell.angle_alpha   90.00
_cell.angle_beta   90.00
_cell.angle_gamma   90.00
#
_symmetry.space_group_name_H-M   'P 1'
#
loop_
_entity.id
_entity.type
_entity.pdbx_description
1 polymer ?
#
loop_
_entity_poly.entity_id
_entity_poly.type
_entity_poly.pdbx_seq_one_letter_code
_entity_poly.pdbx_strand_id
1 'polypeptide(L)'
;TALQLNKYTVSSERLPRAFDGCKIAHISDLHNTEIGKNNETLLNMLREAKPDIIAITGDLIDSRKTDVAAALHFAGEAVKIAPCYYVTGNHEARTSEYDALKTGLIKLGVTVLENEKTEVERAGEKITLIGVKDPSFSSDYLFHDEEAIMESQLKALVDKDDGFTLLLSHRPELFDVYVTCNADLVLSGHAHGGQFRL
;
A
#
# COMPACT_ATOMS: atom_id res chain seq x y z
N THR A 1 9.43 -6.48 -20.11
CA THR A 1 8.16 -5.72 -20.21
C THR A 1 8.49 -4.25 -20.02
N ALA A 2 7.97 -3.38 -20.89
CA ALA A 2 8.19 -1.94 -20.73
C ALA A 2 7.39 -1.43 -19.53
N LEU A 3 8.02 -0.60 -18.68
CA LEU A 3 7.35 0.08 -17.58
C LEU A 3 6.34 1.09 -18.16
N GLN A 4 5.13 1.11 -17.62
CA GLN A 4 4.07 2.01 -18.07
C GLN A 4 3.53 2.79 -16.87
N LEU A 5 3.39 4.11 -17.02
CA LEU A 5 2.71 4.97 -16.07
C LEU A 5 1.25 5.13 -16.47
N ASN A 6 0.34 4.57 -15.71
CA ASN A 6 -1.09 4.82 -15.83
C ASN A 6 -1.51 5.95 -14.89
N LYS A 7 -2.39 6.83 -15.35
CA LYS A 7 -2.92 7.95 -14.56
C LYS A 7 -4.43 7.83 -14.46
N TYR A 8 -4.92 7.93 -13.24
CA TYR A 8 -6.34 7.95 -12.92
C TYR A 8 -6.63 9.20 -12.11
N THR A 9 -7.82 9.78 -12.31
CA THR A 9 -8.31 10.89 -11.51
C THR A 9 -9.52 10.41 -10.71
N VAL A 10 -9.48 10.66 -9.41
CA VAL A 10 -10.58 10.36 -8.48
C VAL A 10 -11.10 11.68 -7.95
N SER A 11 -12.42 11.85 -7.91
CA SER A 11 -13.08 13.02 -7.34
C SER A 11 -14.08 12.58 -6.28
N SER A 12 -14.14 13.30 -5.17
CA SER A 12 -15.09 13.05 -4.09
C SER A 12 -15.47 14.39 -3.44
N GLU A 13 -16.74 14.54 -3.13
CA GLU A 13 -17.23 15.71 -2.36
C GLU A 13 -16.73 15.70 -0.90
N ARG A 14 -16.33 14.54 -0.40
CA ARG A 14 -15.74 14.37 0.94
C ARG A 14 -14.25 14.74 1.00
N LEU A 15 -13.59 14.86 -0.16
CA LEU A 15 -12.16 15.20 -0.20
C LEU A 15 -11.95 16.65 0.21
N PRO A 16 -11.12 16.95 1.24
CA PRO A 16 -10.80 18.32 1.62
C PRO A 16 -10.13 19.07 0.47
N ARG A 17 -10.43 20.37 0.34
CA ARG A 17 -9.93 21.21 -0.76
C ARG A 17 -8.42 21.28 -0.85
N ALA A 18 -7.72 21.21 0.26
CA ALA A 18 -6.26 21.16 0.28
C ALA A 18 -5.69 19.97 -0.49
N PHE A 19 -6.46 18.91 -0.67
CA PHE A 19 -6.05 17.72 -1.42
C PHE A 19 -6.41 17.76 -2.91
N ASP A 20 -7.01 18.85 -3.38
CA ASP A 20 -7.21 19.02 -4.82
C ASP A 20 -5.86 18.99 -5.56
N GLY A 21 -5.80 18.15 -6.60
CA GLY A 21 -4.56 17.89 -7.34
C GLY A 21 -3.49 17.09 -6.58
N CYS A 22 -3.78 16.53 -5.40
CA CYS A 22 -2.88 15.63 -4.69
C CYS A 22 -2.58 14.39 -5.54
N LYS A 23 -1.30 14.05 -5.65
CA LYS A 23 -0.82 12.94 -6.46
C LYS A 23 -0.35 11.80 -5.58
N ILE A 24 -0.96 10.65 -5.74
CA ILE A 24 -0.54 9.40 -5.07
C ILE A 24 0.13 8.51 -6.10
N ALA A 25 1.40 8.17 -5.90
CA ALA A 25 2.02 7.10 -6.64
C ALA A 25 1.71 5.77 -5.96
N HIS A 26 1.13 4.84 -6.69
CA HIS A 26 0.79 3.52 -6.20
C HIS A 26 1.75 2.48 -6.77
N ILE A 27 2.44 1.78 -5.89
CA ILE A 27 3.40 0.70 -6.16
C ILE A 27 2.92 -0.56 -5.47
N SER A 28 2.96 -1.68 -6.18
CA SER A 28 2.61 -2.99 -5.63
C SER A 28 3.35 -4.11 -6.34
N ASP A 29 3.45 -5.27 -5.71
CA ASP A 29 3.87 -6.53 -6.34
C ASP A 29 5.25 -6.44 -7.04
N LEU A 30 6.23 -5.80 -6.41
CA LEU A 30 7.59 -5.72 -6.93
C LEU A 30 8.30 -7.08 -6.89
N HIS A 31 8.02 -7.93 -5.87
CA HIS A 31 8.60 -9.27 -5.74
C HIS A 31 10.11 -9.32 -5.97
N ASN A 32 10.85 -8.39 -5.36
CA ASN A 32 12.30 -8.19 -5.56
C ASN A 32 12.70 -7.87 -7.02
N THR A 33 11.75 -7.60 -7.91
CA THR A 33 12.06 -7.27 -9.30
C THR A 33 12.75 -5.93 -9.39
N GLU A 34 13.94 -5.89 -9.98
CA GLU A 34 14.64 -4.66 -10.32
C GLU A 34 14.22 -4.15 -11.70
N ILE A 35 13.66 -2.95 -11.74
CA ILE A 35 13.28 -2.26 -12.97
C ILE A 35 14.38 -1.25 -13.34
N GLY A 36 15.33 -1.69 -14.18
CA GLY A 36 16.61 -1.06 -14.34
C GLY A 36 17.57 -1.42 -13.20
N LYS A 37 18.83 -1.03 -13.29
CA LYS A 37 19.82 -1.32 -12.24
C LYS A 37 19.38 -0.62 -10.93
N ASN A 38 19.26 -1.36 -9.84
CA ASN A 38 18.83 -0.84 -8.53
C ASN A 38 17.48 -0.09 -8.58
N ASN A 39 16.55 -0.51 -9.42
CA ASN A 39 15.25 0.16 -9.63
C ASN A 39 15.33 1.61 -10.18
N GLU A 40 16.46 2.02 -10.76
CA GLU A 40 16.66 3.42 -11.18
C GLU A 40 15.63 3.88 -12.24
N THR A 41 15.17 2.97 -13.11
CA THR A 41 14.13 3.30 -14.10
C THR A 41 12.79 3.61 -13.42
N LEU A 42 12.39 2.82 -12.42
CA LEU A 42 11.18 3.05 -11.64
C LEU A 42 11.30 4.33 -10.80
N LEU A 43 12.43 4.50 -10.11
CA LEU A 43 12.69 5.67 -9.28
C LEU A 43 12.70 6.98 -10.08
N ASN A 44 13.25 6.97 -11.29
CA ASN A 44 13.23 8.15 -12.17
C ASN A 44 11.79 8.47 -12.60
N MET A 45 10.99 7.47 -12.93
CA MET A 45 9.58 7.68 -13.23
C MET A 45 8.81 8.28 -12.03
N LEU A 46 9.09 7.83 -10.80
CA LEU A 46 8.53 8.42 -9.59
C LEU A 46 8.97 9.88 -9.41
N ARG A 47 10.26 10.19 -9.58
CA ARG A 47 10.78 11.58 -9.51
C ARG A 47 10.10 12.49 -10.53
N GLU A 48 9.90 12.02 -11.75
CA GLU A 48 9.23 12.78 -12.82
C GLU A 48 7.72 12.97 -12.54
N ALA A 49 7.06 11.98 -11.95
CA ALA A 49 5.65 12.07 -11.57
C ALA A 49 5.41 13.09 -10.46
N LYS A 50 6.42 13.34 -9.61
CA LYS A 50 6.36 14.24 -8.44
C LYS A 50 5.13 13.95 -7.58
N PRO A 51 5.04 12.75 -6.98
CA PRO A 51 3.93 12.41 -6.09
C PRO A 51 4.02 13.19 -4.79
N ASP A 52 2.86 13.46 -4.18
CA ASP A 52 2.76 13.97 -2.82
C ASP A 52 2.84 12.83 -1.79
N ILE A 53 2.46 11.61 -2.21
CA ILE A 53 2.42 10.39 -1.40
C ILE A 53 2.86 9.21 -2.26
N ILE A 54 3.58 8.26 -1.69
CA ILE A 54 3.86 6.95 -2.27
C ILE A 54 3.16 5.88 -1.41
N ALA A 55 2.22 5.17 -1.99
CA ALA A 55 1.54 4.03 -1.38
C ALA A 55 2.13 2.73 -1.91
N ILE A 56 2.58 1.86 -1.01
CA ILE A 56 3.15 0.54 -1.32
C ILE A 56 2.21 -0.51 -0.73
N THR A 57 1.50 -1.24 -1.61
CA THR A 57 0.42 -2.14 -1.19
C THR A 57 0.81 -3.61 -1.25
N GLY A 58 1.94 -3.95 -0.63
CA GLY A 58 2.36 -5.32 -0.38
C GLY A 58 3.15 -5.97 -1.50
N ASP A 59 3.58 -7.19 -1.23
CA ASP A 59 4.40 -8.03 -2.09
C ASP A 59 5.64 -7.30 -2.64
N LEU A 60 6.29 -6.54 -1.74
CA LEU A 60 7.55 -5.86 -2.03
C LEU A 60 8.67 -6.88 -2.21
N ILE A 61 8.60 -8.00 -1.47
CA ILE A 61 9.52 -9.14 -1.55
C ILE A 61 8.84 -10.38 -2.14
N ASP A 62 9.64 -11.31 -2.68
CA ASP A 62 9.17 -12.64 -3.09
C ASP A 62 9.49 -13.66 -1.99
N SER A 63 8.49 -14.39 -1.50
CA SER A 63 8.65 -15.37 -0.42
C SER A 63 9.51 -16.58 -0.80
N ARG A 64 9.64 -16.89 -2.10
CA ARG A 64 10.43 -18.03 -2.60
C ARG A 64 11.90 -17.70 -2.78
N LYS A 65 12.19 -16.43 -3.03
CA LYS A 65 13.56 -15.92 -3.19
C LYS A 65 13.61 -14.51 -2.58
N THR A 66 13.57 -14.45 -1.26
CA THR A 66 13.52 -13.20 -0.53
C THR A 66 14.84 -12.42 -0.66
N ASP A 67 14.74 -11.15 -1.01
CA ASP A 67 15.85 -10.20 -1.02
C ASP A 67 15.44 -8.91 -0.31
N VAL A 68 15.62 -8.91 1.01
CA VAL A 68 15.30 -7.75 1.87
C VAL A 68 16.17 -6.55 1.50
N ALA A 69 17.42 -6.76 1.07
CA ALA A 69 18.32 -5.66 0.74
C ALA A 69 17.84 -4.89 -0.49
N ALA A 70 17.38 -5.58 -1.53
CA ALA A 70 16.81 -4.95 -2.73
C ALA A 70 15.54 -4.15 -2.39
N ALA A 71 14.65 -4.70 -1.57
CA ALA A 71 13.43 -4.03 -1.11
C ALA A 71 13.75 -2.76 -0.30
N LEU A 72 14.69 -2.84 0.65
CA LEU A 72 15.10 -1.71 1.47
C LEU A 72 15.85 -0.64 0.65
N HIS A 73 16.62 -1.04 -0.37
CA HIS A 73 17.25 -0.10 -1.27
C HIS A 73 16.19 0.74 -2.02
N PHE A 74 15.20 0.07 -2.62
CA PHE A 74 14.09 0.76 -3.28
C PHE A 74 13.36 1.72 -2.33
N ALA A 75 12.97 1.24 -1.14
CA ALA A 75 12.25 2.04 -0.16
C ALA A 75 13.07 3.26 0.31
N GLY A 76 14.37 3.08 0.54
CA GLY A 76 15.30 4.13 0.95
C GLY A 76 15.47 5.24 -0.09
N GLU A 77 15.34 4.91 -1.37
CA GLU A 77 15.31 5.94 -2.44
C GLU A 77 13.91 6.55 -2.60
N ALA A 78 12.85 5.76 -2.43
CA ALA A 78 11.46 6.23 -2.56
C ALA A 78 11.10 7.28 -1.49
N VAL A 79 11.52 7.10 -0.23
CA VAL A 79 11.25 8.05 0.87
C VAL A 79 11.91 9.42 0.65
N LYS A 80 12.96 9.49 -0.19
CA LYS A 80 13.59 10.77 -0.58
C LYS A 80 12.75 11.54 -1.60
N ILE A 81 11.79 10.90 -2.25
CA ILE A 81 10.92 11.50 -3.26
C ILE A 81 9.65 12.04 -2.60
N ALA A 82 8.97 11.23 -1.77
CA ALA A 82 7.76 11.61 -1.05
C ALA A 82 7.56 10.71 0.18
N PRO A 83 6.71 11.09 1.15
CA PRO A 83 6.28 10.21 2.24
C PRO A 83 5.76 8.88 1.72
N CYS A 84 6.29 7.77 2.28
CA CYS A 84 5.94 6.41 1.88
C CYS A 84 5.10 5.74 2.96
N TYR A 85 4.01 5.13 2.54
CA TYR A 85 3.13 4.31 3.37
C TYR A 85 3.10 2.90 2.83
N TYR A 86 3.23 1.92 3.70
CA TYR A 86 3.36 0.52 3.33
C TYR A 86 2.38 -0.35 4.10
N VAL A 87 1.75 -1.28 3.40
CA VAL A 87 1.01 -2.42 3.98
C VAL A 87 1.57 -3.73 3.43
N THR A 88 1.34 -4.82 4.16
CA THR A 88 1.85 -6.14 3.79
C THR A 88 1.03 -6.79 2.69
N GLY A 89 1.67 -7.66 1.92
CA GLY A 89 1.01 -8.63 1.04
C GLY A 89 1.18 -10.06 1.55
N ASN A 90 0.70 -11.02 0.78
CA ASN A 90 0.75 -12.43 1.17
C ASN A 90 2.16 -13.05 1.06
N HIS A 91 3.05 -12.48 0.26
CA HIS A 91 4.44 -12.95 0.22
C HIS A 91 5.19 -12.60 1.49
N GLU A 92 4.94 -11.45 2.07
CA GLU A 92 5.50 -11.08 3.38
C GLU A 92 5.09 -12.06 4.48
N ALA A 93 3.84 -12.55 4.47
CA ALA A 93 3.36 -13.53 5.44
C ALA A 93 4.03 -14.91 5.32
N ARG A 94 4.60 -15.23 4.15
CA ARG A 94 5.16 -16.55 3.83
C ARG A 94 6.68 -16.62 3.97
N THR A 95 7.32 -15.59 4.50
CA THR A 95 8.77 -15.58 4.73
C THR A 95 9.11 -15.29 6.18
N SER A 96 10.18 -15.89 6.68
CA SER A 96 10.74 -15.60 8.01
C SER A 96 11.49 -14.26 8.07
N GLU A 97 11.70 -13.59 6.94
CA GLU A 97 12.49 -12.35 6.87
C GLU A 97 11.64 -11.08 6.99
N TYR A 98 10.33 -11.24 7.18
CA TYR A 98 9.43 -10.08 7.26
C TYR A 98 9.78 -9.10 8.40
N ASP A 99 10.15 -9.61 9.58
CA ASP A 99 10.52 -8.73 10.71
C ASP A 99 11.76 -7.88 10.39
N ALA A 100 12.71 -8.43 9.64
CA ALA A 100 13.88 -7.69 9.18
C ALA A 100 13.49 -6.61 8.15
N LEU A 101 12.61 -6.95 7.20
CA LEU A 101 12.06 -5.99 6.24
C LEU A 101 11.33 -4.86 6.96
N LYS A 102 10.37 -5.17 7.84
CA LYS A 102 9.60 -4.19 8.60
C LYS A 102 10.50 -3.23 9.39
N THR A 103 11.45 -3.81 10.13
CA THR A 103 12.40 -3.02 10.92
C THR A 103 13.22 -2.09 10.02
N GLY A 104 13.66 -2.57 8.86
CA GLY A 104 14.40 -1.79 7.89
C GLY A 104 13.57 -0.66 7.30
N LEU A 105 12.32 -0.92 6.90
CA LEU A 105 11.39 0.08 6.36
C LEU A 105 11.16 1.22 7.35
N ILE A 106 10.88 0.88 8.63
CA ILE A 106 10.67 1.88 9.69
C ILE A 106 11.93 2.74 9.89
N LYS A 107 13.12 2.12 9.92
CA LYS A 107 14.40 2.86 10.05
C LYS A 107 14.65 3.82 8.89
N LEU A 108 14.17 3.51 7.70
CA LEU A 108 14.26 4.38 6.52
C LEU A 108 13.22 5.50 6.51
N GLY A 109 12.25 5.50 7.43
CA GLY A 109 11.20 6.51 7.51
C GLY A 109 9.94 6.16 6.71
N VAL A 110 9.76 4.91 6.30
CA VAL A 110 8.49 4.42 5.76
C VAL A 110 7.49 4.23 6.90
N THR A 111 6.28 4.74 6.75
CA THR A 111 5.17 4.45 7.66
C THR A 111 4.59 3.08 7.33
N VAL A 112 4.89 2.10 8.19
CA VAL A 112 4.36 0.74 8.06
C VAL A 112 3.05 0.66 8.81
N LEU A 113 1.97 0.29 8.14
CA LEU A 113 0.62 0.20 8.72
C LEU A 113 0.19 -1.28 8.77
N GLU A 114 0.00 -1.78 9.96
CA GLU A 114 -0.45 -3.15 10.24
C GLU A 114 -1.71 -3.13 11.10
N ASN A 115 -2.85 -2.95 10.46
CA ASN A 115 -4.13 -2.68 11.13
C ASN A 115 -4.06 -1.39 11.95
N GLU A 116 -3.59 -0.35 11.30
CA GLU A 116 -3.38 0.97 11.91
C GLU A 116 -3.96 2.06 11.02
N LYS A 117 -4.30 3.20 11.63
CA LYS A 117 -4.64 4.42 10.90
C LYS A 117 -3.73 5.57 11.30
N THR A 118 -3.51 6.47 10.36
CA THR A 118 -2.78 7.70 10.54
C THR A 118 -3.45 8.84 9.78
N GLU A 119 -3.10 10.06 10.11
CA GLU A 119 -3.55 11.24 9.37
C GLU A 119 -2.49 11.67 8.36
N VAL A 120 -2.94 12.08 7.19
CA VAL A 120 -2.11 12.79 6.22
C VAL A 120 -2.58 14.23 6.19
N GLU A 121 -1.68 15.15 6.48
CA GLU A 121 -1.97 16.58 6.54
C GLU A 121 -1.45 17.29 5.29
N ARG A 122 -2.26 18.20 4.75
CA ARG A 122 -1.87 19.09 3.66
C ARG A 122 -2.52 20.45 3.85
N ALA A 123 -1.72 21.50 3.93
CA ALA A 123 -2.17 22.88 4.10
C ALA A 123 -3.22 23.07 5.23
N GLY A 124 -3.06 22.36 6.33
CA GLY A 124 -3.93 22.45 7.52
C GLY A 124 -5.20 21.62 7.46
N GLU A 125 -5.48 20.94 6.36
CA GLU A 125 -6.57 19.95 6.25
C GLU A 125 -6.00 18.53 6.29
N LYS A 126 -6.84 17.56 6.63
CA LYS A 126 -6.43 16.18 6.88
C LYS A 126 -7.33 15.18 6.17
N ILE A 127 -6.75 14.05 5.79
CA ILE A 127 -7.45 12.82 5.40
C ILE A 127 -7.00 11.69 6.32
N THR A 128 -7.86 10.70 6.52
CA THR A 128 -7.52 9.48 7.25
C THR A 128 -6.93 8.45 6.28
N LEU A 129 -5.75 7.96 6.59
CA LEU A 129 -5.10 6.87 5.87
C LEU A 129 -5.12 5.62 6.74
N ILE A 130 -5.78 4.57 6.28
CA ILE A 130 -5.89 3.28 6.95
C ILE A 130 -5.05 2.27 6.20
N GLY A 131 -4.26 1.49 6.92
CA GLY A 131 -3.55 0.34 6.37
C GLY A 131 -3.91 -0.94 7.09
N VAL A 132 -4.30 -1.95 6.32
CA VAL A 132 -4.62 -3.28 6.85
C VAL A 132 -3.54 -4.29 6.52
N LYS A 133 -3.29 -5.17 7.47
CA LYS A 133 -2.38 -6.31 7.32
C LYS A 133 -3.03 -7.38 6.45
N ASP A 134 -2.25 -8.01 5.58
CA ASP A 134 -2.78 -9.10 4.74
C ASP A 134 -3.35 -10.23 5.62
N PRO A 135 -4.53 -10.78 5.30
CA PRO A 135 -5.17 -11.85 6.07
C PRO A 135 -4.28 -13.08 6.28
N SER A 136 -3.32 -13.35 5.37
CA SER A 136 -2.38 -14.46 5.50
C SER A 136 -1.49 -14.40 6.75
N PHE A 137 -1.43 -13.26 7.44
CA PHE A 137 -0.74 -13.15 8.73
C PHE A 137 -1.58 -13.64 9.92
N SER A 138 -2.88 -13.86 9.73
CA SER A 138 -3.74 -14.36 10.80
C SER A 138 -3.41 -15.82 11.12
N SER A 139 -3.34 -16.15 12.42
CA SER A 139 -3.27 -17.54 12.88
C SER A 139 -4.50 -18.36 12.45
N ASP A 140 -5.59 -17.68 12.20
CA ASP A 140 -6.88 -18.26 11.84
C ASP A 140 -7.07 -18.39 10.32
N TYR A 141 -6.09 -17.94 9.52
CA TYR A 141 -6.15 -17.91 8.04
C TYR A 141 -6.54 -19.27 7.41
N LEU A 142 -6.14 -20.36 8.03
CA LEU A 142 -6.48 -21.72 7.55
C LEU A 142 -7.90 -22.18 7.92
N PHE A 143 -8.57 -21.48 8.84
CA PHE A 143 -9.86 -21.88 9.42
C PHE A 143 -10.97 -20.86 9.21
N HIS A 144 -10.62 -19.64 8.84
CA HIS A 144 -11.56 -18.54 8.63
C HIS A 144 -11.46 -18.00 7.21
N ASP A 145 -12.59 -17.52 6.73
CA ASP A 145 -12.69 -16.79 5.48
C ASP A 145 -11.89 -15.46 5.57
N GLU A 146 -11.14 -15.15 4.52
CA GLU A 146 -10.37 -13.89 4.40
C GLU A 146 -11.27 -12.67 4.59
N GLU A 147 -12.53 -12.73 4.13
CA GLU A 147 -13.52 -11.68 4.31
C GLU A 147 -13.78 -11.41 5.79
N ALA A 148 -14.01 -12.47 6.58
CA ALA A 148 -14.28 -12.34 8.02
C ALA A 148 -13.08 -11.76 8.79
N ILE A 149 -11.86 -12.16 8.42
CA ILE A 149 -10.63 -11.61 8.99
C ILE A 149 -10.54 -10.11 8.67
N MET A 150 -10.70 -9.74 7.39
CA MET A 150 -10.62 -8.35 6.93
C MET A 150 -11.71 -7.48 7.56
N GLU A 151 -12.93 -7.99 7.64
CA GLU A 151 -14.06 -7.30 8.28
C GLU A 151 -13.77 -6.99 9.75
N SER A 152 -13.20 -7.96 10.47
CA SER A 152 -12.80 -7.78 11.87
C SER A 152 -11.71 -6.71 12.03
N GLN A 153 -10.71 -6.72 11.14
CA GLN A 153 -9.63 -5.72 11.14
C GLN A 153 -10.18 -4.31 10.90
N LEU A 154 -11.02 -4.15 9.87
CA LEU A 154 -11.57 -2.84 9.50
C LEU A 154 -12.57 -2.28 10.51
N LYS A 155 -13.40 -3.12 11.12
CA LYS A 155 -14.34 -2.69 12.19
C LYS A 155 -13.62 -2.06 13.38
N ALA A 156 -12.39 -2.46 13.66
CA ALA A 156 -11.60 -1.88 14.75
C ALA A 156 -10.95 -0.53 14.39
N LEU A 157 -10.86 -0.20 13.10
CA LEU A 157 -10.10 0.94 12.59
C LEU A 157 -10.97 2.08 12.09
N VAL A 158 -12.11 1.75 11.45
CA VAL A 158 -12.98 2.74 10.81
C VAL A 158 -13.88 3.39 11.85
N ASP A 159 -13.86 4.72 11.87
CA ASP A 159 -14.74 5.53 12.69
C ASP A 159 -15.72 6.33 11.79
N LYS A 160 -16.94 6.56 12.26
CA LYS A 160 -17.95 7.32 11.50
C LYS A 160 -17.56 8.78 11.30
N ASP A 161 -16.68 9.28 12.18
CA ASP A 161 -16.19 10.65 12.17
C ASP A 161 -14.88 10.82 11.36
N ASP A 162 -14.32 9.72 10.84
CA ASP A 162 -13.22 9.79 9.89
C ASP A 162 -13.69 10.57 8.65
N GLY A 163 -13.01 11.65 8.31
CA GLY A 163 -13.28 12.43 7.10
C GLY A 163 -13.13 11.61 5.82
N PHE A 164 -12.43 12.13 4.80
CA PHE A 164 -12.07 11.34 3.64
C PHE A 164 -11.10 10.23 4.03
N THR A 165 -11.42 8.99 3.66
CA THR A 165 -10.66 7.79 4.05
C THR A 165 -9.98 7.16 2.84
N LEU A 166 -8.65 7.09 2.89
CA LEU A 166 -7.82 6.33 1.97
C LEU A 166 -7.43 5.00 2.63
N LEU A 167 -7.88 3.88 2.06
CA LEU A 167 -7.55 2.54 2.53
C LEU A 167 -6.44 1.93 1.66
N LEU A 168 -5.37 1.46 2.30
CA LEU A 168 -4.36 0.61 1.70
C LEU A 168 -4.59 -0.84 2.14
N SER A 169 -4.72 -1.72 1.17
CA SER A 169 -4.85 -3.17 1.35
C SER A 169 -4.14 -3.89 0.22
N HIS A 170 -3.78 -5.15 0.42
CA HIS A 170 -3.20 -5.93 -0.66
C HIS A 170 -4.25 -6.65 -1.52
N ARG A 171 -5.44 -6.99 -0.97
CA ARG A 171 -6.44 -7.89 -1.53
C ARG A 171 -7.58 -7.18 -2.26
N PRO A 172 -7.56 -7.06 -3.60
CA PRO A 172 -8.64 -6.43 -4.36
C PRO A 172 -9.94 -7.25 -4.37
N GLU A 173 -9.86 -8.57 -4.18
CA GLU A 173 -11.01 -9.47 -4.12
C GLU A 173 -11.92 -9.25 -2.91
N LEU A 174 -11.41 -8.56 -1.86
CA LEU A 174 -12.18 -8.22 -0.67
C LEU A 174 -12.92 -6.88 -0.80
N PHE A 175 -13.18 -6.44 -2.03
CA PHE A 175 -13.81 -5.15 -2.34
C PHE A 175 -15.16 -4.94 -1.62
N ASP A 176 -15.98 -5.98 -1.53
CA ASP A 176 -17.30 -5.89 -0.86
C ASP A 176 -17.17 -5.55 0.62
N VAL A 177 -16.11 -6.06 1.29
CA VAL A 177 -15.79 -5.69 2.68
C VAL A 177 -15.40 -4.22 2.78
N TYR A 178 -14.59 -3.71 1.84
CA TYR A 178 -14.15 -2.30 1.85
C TYR A 178 -15.32 -1.34 1.65
N VAL A 179 -16.28 -1.70 0.80
CA VAL A 179 -17.51 -0.91 0.59
C VAL A 179 -18.33 -0.81 1.89
N THR A 180 -18.46 -1.91 2.65
CA THR A 180 -19.20 -1.89 3.93
C THR A 180 -18.54 -1.02 5.00
N CYS A 181 -17.24 -0.77 4.87
CA CYS A 181 -16.45 0.04 5.79
C CYS A 181 -16.36 1.53 5.38
N ASN A 182 -17.14 1.97 4.36
CA ASN A 182 -17.17 3.36 3.90
C ASN A 182 -15.78 3.95 3.51
N ALA A 183 -14.88 3.14 3.00
CA ALA A 183 -13.63 3.66 2.42
C ALA A 183 -13.95 4.49 1.17
N ASP A 184 -13.44 5.73 1.10
CA ASP A 184 -13.67 6.61 -0.05
C ASP A 184 -12.80 6.24 -1.26
N LEU A 185 -11.58 5.81 -0.99
CA LEU A 185 -10.62 5.36 -1.99
C LEU A 185 -9.84 4.16 -1.46
N VAL A 186 -9.78 3.10 -2.24
CA VAL A 186 -8.98 1.90 -1.92
C VAL A 186 -7.87 1.73 -2.95
N LEU A 187 -6.65 1.52 -2.47
CA LEU A 187 -5.52 1.11 -3.28
C LEU A 187 -5.13 -0.31 -2.90
N SER A 188 -5.09 -1.21 -3.88
CA SER A 188 -4.76 -2.62 -3.65
C SER A 188 -3.85 -3.20 -4.74
N GLY A 189 -3.08 -4.22 -4.35
CA GLY A 189 -2.15 -4.96 -5.20
C GLY A 189 -2.69 -6.31 -5.64
N HIS A 190 -1.86 -7.36 -5.51
CA HIS A 190 -2.16 -8.78 -5.67
C HIS A 190 -2.54 -9.22 -7.09
N ALA A 191 -3.35 -8.46 -7.80
CA ALA A 191 -3.85 -8.81 -9.13
C ALA A 191 -2.84 -8.58 -10.28
N HIS A 192 -1.64 -8.08 -9.99
CA HIS A 192 -0.57 -7.78 -10.97
C HIS A 192 -1.08 -7.02 -12.20
N GLY A 193 -1.94 -6.04 -12.00
CA GLY A 193 -2.57 -5.29 -13.09
C GLY A 193 -3.58 -6.07 -13.91
N GLY A 194 -4.04 -7.22 -13.42
CA GLY A 194 -4.97 -8.11 -14.10
C GLY A 194 -4.28 -9.03 -15.11
N GLN A 195 -3.60 -10.07 -14.61
CA GLN A 195 -2.89 -11.06 -15.44
C GLN A 195 -3.79 -11.80 -16.43
N PHE A 196 -5.06 -11.95 -16.10
CA PHE A 196 -6.07 -12.56 -16.95
C PHE A 196 -7.23 -11.59 -17.15
N ARG A 197 -7.29 -10.98 -18.33
CA ARG A 197 -8.45 -10.22 -18.79
C ARG A 197 -9.18 -11.07 -19.83
N LEU A 198 -10.39 -11.51 -19.51
CA LEU A 198 -11.32 -12.13 -20.45
C LEU A 198 -11.98 -11.06 -21.31
#